data_f5e09b4ce45d8f8ba8442aaffadc6912
#
_entry.id   f5e09b4ce45d8f8ba8442aaffadc6912
#
_cell.length_a   1.000
_cell.length_b   1.000
_cell.length_c   1.000
_cell.angle_alpha   90.00
_cell.angle_beta   90.00
_cell.angle_gamma   90.00
#
_symmetry.space_group_name_H-M   'P 1'
#
loop_
_entity.id
_entity.type
_entity.pdbx_description
1 polymer ?
#
loop_
_entity_poly.entity_id
_entity_poly.type
_entity_poly.pdbx_seq_one_letter_code
_entity_poly.pdbx_strand_id
1 'polypeptide(L)'
;MNTETSIKILTVAVVLSFVCTAGVAIWLNNQCDCKEGDTVYRLYVGLSNDSGEEIDYDEAVIIAGNIIMDYGDGMTVSKATGSWRDDDGSIDSETSMVIDLAGFDLDKIHKICDQLKKDFKQKSIMIVSVEQTVEFY
;
A
#
# COMPACT_ATOMS: atom_id res chain seq x y z
N MET A 1 48.69 37.94 -15.51
CA MET A 1 47.89 36.75 -15.86
C MET A 1 47.05 37.16 -17.05
N ASN A 2 47.17 36.51 -18.20
CA ASN A 2 46.59 36.97 -19.46
C ASN A 2 45.07 36.80 -19.39
N THR A 3 44.29 37.77 -19.86
CA THR A 3 42.81 37.76 -19.82
C THR A 3 42.16 36.49 -20.41
N GLU A 4 42.78 35.95 -21.46
CA GLU A 4 42.39 34.67 -22.08
C GLU A 4 42.51 33.47 -21.14
N THR A 5 43.57 33.44 -20.32
CA THR A 5 43.75 32.37 -19.33
C THR A 5 42.71 32.44 -18.20
N SER A 6 42.40 33.67 -17.78
CA SER A 6 41.38 33.90 -16.74
C SER A 6 39.97 33.50 -17.22
N ILE A 7 39.61 33.79 -18.48
CA ILE A 7 38.34 33.40 -19.08
C ILE A 7 38.21 31.87 -19.16
N LYS A 8 39.28 31.16 -19.63
CA LYS A 8 39.32 29.70 -19.70
C LYS A 8 39.14 29.03 -18.35
N ILE A 9 39.81 29.54 -17.31
CA ILE A 9 39.69 29.02 -15.94
C ILE A 9 38.27 29.22 -15.40
N LEU A 10 37.65 30.42 -15.64
CA LEU A 10 36.28 30.71 -15.22
C LEU A 10 35.26 29.80 -15.91
N THR A 11 35.44 29.57 -17.23
CA THR A 11 34.55 28.68 -18.00
C THR A 11 34.63 27.24 -17.48
N VAL A 12 35.84 26.73 -17.21
CA VAL A 12 36.01 25.35 -16.65
C VAL A 12 35.39 25.24 -15.27
N ALA A 13 35.53 26.26 -14.39
CA ALA A 13 34.92 26.25 -13.06
C ALA A 13 33.40 26.24 -13.10
N VAL A 14 32.79 27.02 -14.03
CA VAL A 14 31.34 27.05 -14.21
C VAL A 14 30.81 25.70 -14.74
N VAL A 15 31.47 25.10 -15.71
CA VAL A 15 31.07 23.78 -16.24
C VAL A 15 31.18 22.69 -15.18
N LEU A 16 32.25 22.67 -14.39
CA LEU A 16 32.42 21.73 -13.27
C LEU A 16 31.31 21.89 -12.21
N SER A 17 30.93 23.13 -11.90
CA SER A 17 29.84 23.43 -10.97
C SER A 17 28.50 22.87 -11.47
N PHE A 18 28.17 23.03 -12.75
CA PHE A 18 26.95 22.48 -13.35
C PHE A 18 26.95 20.93 -13.38
N VAL A 19 28.08 20.29 -13.66
CA VAL A 19 28.19 18.83 -13.64
C VAL A 19 28.01 18.29 -12.21
N CYS A 20 28.60 18.94 -11.20
CA CYS A 20 28.42 18.56 -9.81
C CYS A 20 26.98 18.72 -9.34
N THR A 21 26.29 19.83 -9.68
CA THR A 21 24.89 20.03 -9.28
C THR A 21 23.95 19.06 -9.98
N ALA A 22 24.16 18.76 -11.26
CA ALA A 22 23.40 17.74 -11.99
C ALA A 22 23.62 16.33 -11.41
N GLY A 23 24.87 15.99 -11.07
CA GLY A 23 25.21 14.71 -10.44
C GLY A 23 24.54 14.53 -9.07
N VAL A 24 24.52 15.59 -8.24
CA VAL A 24 23.85 15.56 -6.92
C VAL A 24 22.33 15.44 -7.09
N ALA A 25 21.76 16.17 -8.06
CA ALA A 25 20.31 16.08 -8.32
C ALA A 25 19.88 14.67 -8.79
N ILE A 26 20.67 14.04 -9.66
CA ILE A 26 20.43 12.66 -10.11
C ILE A 26 20.59 11.68 -8.93
N TRP A 27 21.60 11.88 -8.09
CA TRP A 27 21.83 11.03 -6.93
C TRP A 27 20.73 11.15 -5.88
N LEU A 28 20.24 12.37 -5.60
CA LEU A 28 19.11 12.61 -4.71
C LEU A 28 17.80 12.04 -5.28
N ASN A 29 17.58 12.14 -6.59
CA ASN A 29 16.39 11.58 -7.23
C ASN A 29 16.40 10.03 -7.18
N ASN A 30 17.55 9.39 -7.28
CA ASN A 30 17.68 7.94 -7.13
C ASN A 30 17.60 7.44 -5.68
N GLN A 31 17.70 8.31 -4.67
CA GLN A 31 17.52 7.92 -3.27
C GLN A 31 16.04 7.93 -2.81
N CYS A 32 15.15 8.52 -3.60
CA CYS A 32 13.71 8.55 -3.33
C CYS A 32 12.91 7.59 -4.23
N ASP A 33 13.58 6.64 -4.87
CA ASP A 33 12.88 5.59 -5.63
C ASP A 33 12.39 4.52 -4.63
N CYS A 34 11.34 4.86 -3.87
CA CYS A 34 10.44 3.85 -3.31
C CYS A 34 9.86 3.12 -4.53
N LYS A 35 10.40 1.95 -4.81
CA LYS A 35 9.88 1.11 -5.90
C LYS A 35 8.42 0.85 -5.60
N GLU A 36 7.55 1.14 -6.56
CA GLU A 36 6.18 0.63 -6.59
C GLU A 36 6.26 -0.88 -6.26
N GLY A 37 5.76 -1.29 -5.10
CA GLY A 37 5.88 -2.67 -4.61
C GLY A 37 6.41 -2.82 -3.18
N ASP A 38 7.00 -1.77 -2.60
CA ASP A 38 7.47 -1.78 -1.19
C ASP A 38 6.35 -1.45 -0.19
N THR A 39 5.12 -1.19 -0.67
CA THR A 39 3.96 -0.98 0.20
C THR A 39 3.19 -2.28 0.38
N VAL A 40 3.00 -2.69 1.62
CA VAL A 40 2.06 -3.77 1.96
C VAL A 40 0.76 -3.14 2.44
N TYR A 41 -0.34 -3.56 1.84
CA TYR A 41 -1.68 -3.16 2.25
C TYR A 41 -2.28 -4.23 3.15
N ARG A 42 -2.79 -3.80 4.29
CA ARG A 42 -3.54 -4.66 5.20
C ARG A 42 -4.99 -4.24 5.22
N LEU A 43 -5.87 -5.16 4.87
CA LEU A 43 -7.31 -4.97 4.85
C LEU A 43 -7.92 -5.64 6.08
N TYR A 44 -8.82 -4.93 6.76
CA TYR A 44 -9.63 -5.48 7.84
C TYR A 44 -11.06 -5.56 7.36
N VAL A 45 -11.57 -6.78 7.23
CA VAL A 45 -12.88 -7.07 6.65
C VAL A 45 -13.73 -7.77 7.73
N GLY A 46 -14.81 -7.12 8.15
CA GLY A 46 -15.79 -7.72 9.03
C GLY A 46 -16.56 -8.83 8.31
N LEU A 47 -16.98 -9.84 9.03
CA LEU A 47 -17.74 -10.97 8.48
C LEU A 47 -19.20 -10.99 8.94
N SER A 48 -19.67 -9.96 9.68
CA SER A 48 -21.08 -9.79 10.04
C SER A 48 -21.69 -8.69 9.19
N ASN A 49 -22.84 -8.94 8.60
CA ASN A 49 -23.59 -7.90 7.88
C ASN A 49 -24.51 -7.09 8.81
N ASP A 50 -25.11 -6.01 8.31
CA ASP A 50 -26.04 -5.14 9.05
C ASP A 50 -27.25 -5.88 9.65
N SER A 51 -27.55 -7.10 9.19
CA SER A 51 -28.65 -7.93 9.71
C SER A 51 -28.18 -8.86 10.85
N GLY A 52 -26.89 -8.82 11.22
CA GLY A 52 -26.30 -9.73 12.22
C GLY A 52 -26.05 -11.14 11.69
N GLU A 53 -26.11 -11.34 10.37
CA GLU A 53 -25.80 -12.61 9.75
C GLU A 53 -24.27 -12.71 9.57
N GLU A 54 -23.65 -13.73 10.15
CA GLU A 54 -22.23 -14.02 10.03
C GLU A 54 -21.96 -14.87 8.79
N ILE A 55 -20.90 -14.52 8.08
CA ILE A 55 -20.35 -15.34 6.99
C ILE A 55 -19.31 -16.27 7.61
N ASP A 56 -19.36 -17.54 7.23
CA ASP A 56 -18.34 -18.51 7.65
C ASP A 56 -16.96 -18.08 7.21
N TYR A 57 -15.99 -18.19 8.13
CA TYR A 57 -14.63 -17.71 7.87
C TYR A 57 -13.96 -18.42 6.69
N ASP A 58 -14.11 -19.74 6.56
CA ASP A 58 -13.47 -20.51 5.49
C ASP A 58 -14.11 -20.18 4.13
N GLU A 59 -15.43 -19.96 4.10
CA GLU A 59 -16.14 -19.49 2.91
C GLU A 59 -15.68 -18.07 2.53
N ALA A 60 -15.54 -17.18 3.51
CA ALA A 60 -15.06 -15.81 3.29
C ALA A 60 -13.64 -15.80 2.70
N VAL A 61 -12.75 -16.65 3.17
CA VAL A 61 -11.39 -16.79 2.62
C VAL A 61 -11.41 -17.21 1.16
N ILE A 62 -12.30 -18.14 0.77
CA ILE A 62 -12.45 -18.59 -0.62
C ILE A 62 -12.97 -17.44 -1.50
N ILE A 63 -14.00 -16.70 -1.05
CA ILE A 63 -14.57 -15.57 -1.79
C ILE A 63 -13.50 -14.49 -1.98
N ALA A 64 -12.82 -14.09 -0.90
CA ALA A 64 -11.77 -13.09 -0.96
C ALA A 64 -10.61 -13.52 -1.87
N GLY A 65 -10.20 -14.79 -1.81
CA GLY A 65 -9.17 -15.34 -2.67
C GLY A 65 -9.52 -15.22 -4.14
N ASN A 66 -10.73 -15.59 -4.53
CA ASN A 66 -11.19 -15.47 -5.92
C ASN A 66 -11.14 -14.01 -6.42
N ILE A 67 -11.60 -13.05 -5.58
CA ILE A 67 -11.57 -11.62 -5.94
C ILE A 67 -10.13 -11.15 -6.10
N ILE A 68 -9.25 -11.47 -5.15
CA ILE A 68 -7.88 -10.93 -5.09
C ILE A 68 -7.03 -11.48 -6.22
N MET A 69 -7.18 -12.76 -6.57
CA MET A 69 -6.43 -13.41 -7.65
C MET A 69 -6.75 -12.84 -9.06
N ASP A 70 -7.84 -12.10 -9.23
CA ASP A 70 -8.11 -11.35 -10.46
C ASP A 70 -7.22 -10.09 -10.60
N TYR A 71 -6.58 -9.64 -9.51
CA TYR A 71 -5.78 -8.42 -9.48
C TYR A 71 -4.30 -8.63 -9.16
N GLY A 72 -3.93 -9.81 -8.65
CA GLY A 72 -2.55 -10.12 -8.25
C GLY A 72 -2.35 -11.60 -7.91
N ASP A 73 -1.14 -11.96 -7.48
CA ASP A 73 -0.69 -13.36 -7.44
C ASP A 73 -0.73 -14.00 -6.05
N GLY A 74 -1.15 -13.24 -5.02
CA GLY A 74 -1.16 -13.82 -3.67
C GLY A 74 -1.75 -12.94 -2.59
N MET A 75 -2.14 -13.59 -1.51
CA MET A 75 -2.58 -12.94 -0.27
C MET A 75 -2.16 -13.77 0.93
N THR A 76 -2.02 -13.12 2.08
CA THR A 76 -1.94 -13.80 3.37
C THR A 76 -3.15 -13.42 4.19
N VAL A 77 -3.85 -14.41 4.76
CA VAL A 77 -5.08 -14.17 5.52
C VAL A 77 -4.94 -14.71 6.92
N SER A 78 -5.43 -13.95 7.89
CA SER A 78 -5.55 -14.38 9.28
C SER A 78 -6.91 -14.02 9.86
N LYS A 79 -7.38 -14.86 10.78
CA LYS A 79 -8.62 -14.64 11.54
C LYS A 79 -8.35 -13.69 12.68
N ALA A 80 -9.26 -12.73 12.89
CA ALA A 80 -9.21 -11.77 13.99
C ALA A 80 -10.60 -11.57 14.58
N THR A 81 -10.67 -10.85 15.70
CA THR A 81 -11.93 -10.35 16.26
C THR A 81 -11.86 -8.83 16.29
N GLY A 82 -12.80 -8.19 15.62
CA GLY A 82 -13.04 -6.76 15.69
C GLY A 82 -13.97 -6.43 16.83
N SER A 83 -13.77 -5.30 17.49
CA SER A 83 -14.71 -4.79 18.49
C SER A 83 -14.79 -3.28 18.40
N TRP A 84 -15.98 -2.74 18.53
CA TRP A 84 -16.22 -1.29 18.52
C TRP A 84 -17.26 -0.91 19.56
N ARG A 85 -17.37 0.38 19.81
CA ARG A 85 -18.39 0.92 20.72
C ARG A 85 -19.50 1.58 19.88
N ASP A 86 -20.72 1.14 20.11
CA ASP A 86 -21.90 1.71 19.50
C ASP A 86 -22.30 3.06 20.13
N ASP A 87 -23.22 3.76 19.45
CA ASP A 87 -23.72 5.08 19.87
C ASP A 87 -24.42 5.03 21.25
N ASP A 88 -24.98 3.88 21.62
CA ASP A 88 -25.61 3.65 22.92
C ASP A 88 -24.60 3.33 24.04
N GLY A 89 -23.31 3.20 23.69
CA GLY A 89 -22.22 2.90 24.60
C GLY A 89 -21.95 1.41 24.80
N SER A 90 -22.73 0.51 24.17
CA SER A 90 -22.44 -0.93 24.18
C SER A 90 -21.19 -1.26 23.40
N ILE A 91 -20.58 -2.41 23.69
CA ILE A 91 -19.45 -2.94 22.92
C ILE A 91 -20.00 -4.07 22.07
N ASP A 92 -19.88 -3.91 20.77
CA ASP A 92 -20.16 -4.96 19.82
C ASP A 92 -18.86 -5.61 19.29
N SER A 93 -18.94 -6.85 18.84
CA SER A 93 -17.80 -7.61 18.37
C SER A 93 -18.20 -8.55 17.25
N GLU A 94 -17.31 -8.68 16.27
CA GLU A 94 -17.51 -9.58 15.14
C GLU A 94 -16.25 -10.39 14.81
N THR A 95 -16.43 -11.52 14.14
CA THR A 95 -15.33 -12.18 13.44
C THR A 95 -14.87 -11.31 12.29
N SER A 96 -13.57 -11.15 12.14
CA SER A 96 -12.95 -10.35 11.08
C SER A 96 -11.88 -11.16 10.36
N MET A 97 -11.69 -10.83 9.10
CA MET A 97 -10.60 -11.32 8.26
C MET A 97 -9.59 -10.22 8.06
N VAL A 98 -8.31 -10.49 8.33
CA VAL A 98 -7.19 -9.61 8.05
C VAL A 98 -6.43 -10.15 6.85
N ILE A 99 -6.31 -9.34 5.81
CA ILE A 99 -5.68 -9.73 4.55
C ILE A 99 -4.46 -8.85 4.30
N ASP A 100 -3.28 -9.45 4.19
CA ASP A 100 -2.04 -8.76 3.80
C ASP A 100 -1.78 -8.98 2.32
N LEU A 101 -1.55 -7.88 1.59
CA LEU A 101 -1.34 -7.82 0.15
C LEU A 101 -0.05 -7.07 -0.14
N ALA A 102 0.94 -7.77 -0.71
CA ALA A 102 2.20 -7.20 -1.17
C ALA A 102 2.25 -7.17 -2.71
N GLY A 103 2.83 -6.12 -3.29
CA GLY A 103 2.97 -6.00 -4.74
C GLY A 103 1.72 -5.50 -5.47
N PHE A 104 0.79 -4.91 -4.73
CA PHE A 104 -0.42 -4.29 -5.31
C PHE A 104 -0.27 -2.77 -5.34
N ASP A 105 -0.81 -2.13 -6.36
CA ASP A 105 -1.02 -0.68 -6.39
C ASP A 105 -2.34 -0.30 -5.68
N LEU A 106 -2.43 0.97 -5.24
CA LEU A 106 -3.58 1.45 -4.49
C LEU A 106 -4.90 1.38 -5.29
N ASP A 107 -4.84 1.55 -6.60
CA ASP A 107 -6.03 1.48 -7.47
C ASP A 107 -6.61 0.06 -7.50
N LYS A 108 -5.76 -0.97 -7.53
CA LYS A 108 -6.18 -2.37 -7.41
C LYS A 108 -6.77 -2.65 -6.03
N ILE A 109 -6.14 -2.15 -4.97
CA ILE A 109 -6.65 -2.28 -3.59
C ILE A 109 -8.06 -1.70 -3.47
N HIS A 110 -8.31 -0.51 -4.02
CA HIS A 110 -9.66 0.07 -3.99
C HIS A 110 -10.68 -0.78 -4.74
N LYS A 111 -10.34 -1.33 -5.91
CA LYS A 111 -11.23 -2.23 -6.66
C LYS A 111 -11.53 -3.52 -5.90
N ILE A 112 -10.52 -4.11 -5.27
CA ILE A 112 -10.67 -5.28 -4.39
C ILE A 112 -11.62 -4.93 -3.24
N CYS A 113 -11.40 -3.81 -2.55
CA CYS A 113 -12.26 -3.38 -1.45
C CYS A 113 -13.70 -3.14 -1.88
N ASP A 114 -13.94 -2.57 -3.07
CA ASP A 114 -15.30 -2.35 -3.58
C ASP A 114 -16.04 -3.67 -3.84
N GLN A 115 -15.35 -4.69 -4.35
CA GLN A 115 -15.92 -6.02 -4.53
C GLN A 115 -16.16 -6.72 -3.20
N LEU A 116 -15.17 -6.74 -2.29
CA LEU A 116 -15.31 -7.32 -0.95
C LEU A 116 -16.47 -6.67 -0.19
N LYS A 117 -16.61 -5.33 -0.23
CA LYS A 117 -17.74 -4.62 0.40
C LYS A 117 -19.07 -5.10 -0.13
N LYS A 118 -19.17 -5.28 -1.44
CA LYS A 118 -20.41 -5.75 -2.09
C LYS A 118 -20.74 -7.17 -1.69
N ASP A 119 -19.78 -8.09 -1.76
CA ASP A 119 -20.02 -9.51 -1.55
C ASP A 119 -20.24 -9.84 -0.07
N PHE A 120 -19.52 -9.15 0.84
CA PHE A 120 -19.72 -9.30 2.28
C PHE A 120 -20.74 -8.34 2.89
N LYS A 121 -21.41 -7.51 2.06
CA LYS A 121 -22.41 -6.50 2.49
C LYS A 121 -21.87 -5.58 3.59
N GLN A 122 -20.60 -5.20 3.48
CA GLN A 122 -19.90 -4.34 4.43
C GLN A 122 -20.06 -2.86 4.06
N LYS A 123 -20.26 -2.00 5.06
CA LYS A 123 -20.30 -0.54 4.87
C LYS A 123 -18.93 0.04 4.55
N SER A 124 -17.88 -0.51 5.19
CA SER A 124 -16.51 -0.05 5.06
C SER A 124 -15.53 -1.19 5.25
N ILE A 125 -14.34 -1.02 4.68
CA ILE A 125 -13.16 -1.85 4.92
C ILE A 125 -12.06 -0.91 5.36
N MET A 126 -11.39 -1.21 6.48
CA MET A 126 -10.23 -0.45 6.90
C MET A 126 -9.01 -0.90 6.11
N ILE A 127 -8.34 0.07 5.48
CA ILE A 127 -7.09 -0.15 4.74
C ILE A 127 -5.95 0.48 5.53
N VAL A 128 -4.93 -0.30 5.83
CA VAL A 128 -3.67 0.18 6.41
C VAL A 128 -2.57 -0.05 5.39
N SER A 129 -1.85 1.02 5.02
CA SER A 129 -0.66 0.94 4.16
C SER A 129 0.59 1.03 5.03
N VAL A 130 1.52 0.10 4.81
CA VAL A 130 2.80 0.04 5.52
C VAL A 130 3.91 0.06 4.48
N GLU A 131 4.75 1.09 4.53
CA GLU A 131 5.97 1.15 3.73
C GLU A 131 7.00 0.22 4.36
N GLN A 132 7.42 -0.80 3.62
CA GLN A 132 8.43 -1.76 4.06
C GLN A 132 9.13 -2.37 2.86
N THR A 133 10.36 -2.83 3.06
CA THR A 133 11.06 -3.60 2.03
C THR A 133 10.46 -5.01 1.95
N VAL A 134 10.04 -5.43 0.76
CA VAL A 134 9.54 -6.78 0.48
C VAL A 134 10.52 -7.47 -0.45
N GLU A 135 10.97 -8.66 -0.05
CA GLU A 135 11.84 -9.50 -0.87
C GLU A 135 11.22 -10.91 -0.96
N PHE A 136 11.12 -11.41 -2.18
CA PHE A 136 10.72 -12.80 -2.44
C PHE A 136 11.99 -13.61 -2.70
N TYR A 137 12.28 -14.57 -1.83
CA TYR A 137 13.49 -15.39 -1.87
C TYR A 137 13.19 -16.80 -2.40
#